data_fdb50dad4cb54248932f6d9694fb7189
#
_entry.id   fdb50dad4cb54248932f6d9694fb7189
#
_cell.length_a   1.000
_cell.length_b   1.000
_cell.length_c   1.000
_cell.angle_alpha   90.00
_cell.angle_beta   90.00
_cell.angle_gamma   90.00
#
_symmetry.space_group_name_H-M   'P 1'
#
loop_
_entity.id
_entity.type
_entity.pdbx_description
1 polymer ?
#
loop_
_entity_poly.entity_id
_entity_poly.type
_entity_poly.pdbx_seq_one_letter_code
_entity_poly.pdbx_strand_id
1 'polypeptide(L)'
;MSGRIGTAPVDGAEGREETDGTDSLGPALHDAADLLARADDVTLLAHVNPDADALGSALALGMALRHRGATVRVSFGTPAEPPFSLRELDAEGIVVPADEVPATPPTLVVLDTGSLQRVGALADRVEATVAAGGDVVVIDHHVANTRFGTHHVIDESAEATVVIVLRLLDLLGVEMDLPIAHCLYAGLVTDTRSFRRAGTATHRMAMRLLEAGVDPETTTRQLMDTHPFGWLGMLSEVLSEARLEPESARGLGLVHATVRLAHSEGLRGEELDSVIDVVRTTAEADVAAVLKETAPDRWSVSLRSDGRIDVGWAASACGGGGHHLASGFTTEGSAEDLLAALRNALTEAPLLD
;
A
#
# COMPACT_ATOMS: atom_id res chain seq x y z
N MET A 1 51.88 -40.33 -6.43
CA MET A 1 51.81 -39.72 -5.08
C MET A 1 50.40 -39.24 -4.84
N SER A 2 49.69 -40.01 -4.02
CA SER A 2 48.27 -39.80 -3.71
C SER A 2 48.17 -38.86 -2.50
N GLY A 3 47.57 -37.68 -2.65
CA GLY A 3 47.30 -36.77 -1.56
C GLY A 3 45.82 -36.85 -1.16
N ARG A 4 45.55 -37.48 -0.02
CA ARG A 4 44.23 -37.49 0.63
C ARG A 4 43.94 -36.10 1.19
N ILE A 5 42.82 -35.51 0.77
CA ILE A 5 42.25 -34.32 1.44
C ILE A 5 41.36 -34.83 2.56
N GLY A 6 41.74 -34.54 3.79
CA GLY A 6 40.96 -34.88 4.99
C GLY A 6 39.78 -33.90 5.13
N THR A 7 38.57 -34.47 5.29
CA THR A 7 37.38 -33.74 5.68
C THR A 7 37.39 -33.56 7.21
N ALA A 8 37.46 -32.28 7.65
CA ALA A 8 37.16 -31.95 9.05
C ALA A 8 35.64 -31.97 9.29
N PRO A 9 35.17 -32.39 10.48
CA PRO A 9 33.76 -32.33 10.82
C PRO A 9 33.33 -30.89 11.04
N VAL A 10 32.20 -30.51 10.43
CA VAL A 10 31.52 -29.24 10.68
C VAL A 10 30.77 -29.43 11.99
N ASP A 11 31.27 -28.83 13.06
CA ASP A 11 30.61 -28.76 14.35
C ASP A 11 29.29 -28.00 14.24
N GLY A 12 28.28 -28.46 15.01
CA GLY A 12 26.90 -28.06 14.95
C GLY A 12 26.68 -26.55 15.08
N ALA A 13 25.93 -26.01 14.15
CA ALA A 13 25.25 -24.76 14.33
C ALA A 13 24.11 -24.97 15.34
N GLU A 14 24.40 -24.66 16.62
CA GLU A 14 23.36 -24.46 17.62
C GLU A 14 22.41 -23.38 17.09
N GLY A 15 21.13 -23.78 16.94
CA GLY A 15 20.06 -22.88 16.57
C GLY A 15 20.04 -21.69 17.56
N ARG A 16 20.26 -20.50 17.06
CA ARG A 16 19.80 -19.32 17.77
C ARG A 16 18.28 -19.39 17.76
N GLU A 17 17.70 -19.74 18.90
CA GLU A 17 16.32 -19.44 19.23
C GLU A 17 16.19 -17.92 19.03
N GLU A 18 15.41 -17.53 18.02
CA GLU A 18 14.89 -16.16 17.93
C GLU A 18 14.16 -15.91 19.24
N THR A 19 14.70 -15.02 20.05
CA THR A 19 14.08 -14.56 21.28
C THR A 19 12.71 -14.01 20.92
N ASP A 20 11.69 -14.69 21.42
CA ASP A 20 10.30 -14.33 21.49
C ASP A 20 10.18 -12.91 22.09
N GLY A 21 10.31 -11.89 21.24
CA GLY A 21 9.80 -10.55 21.52
C GLY A 21 8.29 -10.74 21.59
N THR A 22 7.72 -10.61 22.78
CA THR A 22 6.29 -10.75 23.04
C THR A 22 5.50 -10.15 21.87
N ASP A 23 4.85 -11.01 21.08
CA ASP A 23 4.03 -10.65 19.93
C ASP A 23 2.85 -9.81 20.48
N SER A 24 3.07 -8.51 20.61
CA SER A 24 2.09 -7.55 21.12
C SER A 24 0.84 -7.48 20.24
N LEU A 25 0.96 -7.95 18.99
CA LEU A 25 -0.13 -8.03 18.04
C LEU A 25 -1.01 -9.27 18.27
N GLY A 26 -0.47 -10.35 18.83
CA GLY A 26 -1.16 -11.62 19.00
C GLY A 26 -2.55 -11.50 19.61
N PRO A 27 -2.73 -10.83 20.77
CA PRO A 27 -4.04 -10.65 21.38
C PRO A 27 -5.03 -9.90 20.48
N ALA A 28 -4.63 -8.77 19.87
CA ALA A 28 -5.50 -7.98 19.01
C ALA A 28 -5.90 -8.76 17.74
N LEU A 29 -4.98 -9.56 17.20
CA LEU A 29 -5.26 -10.40 16.05
C LEU A 29 -6.26 -11.52 16.36
N HIS A 30 -6.15 -12.15 17.55
CA HIS A 30 -7.11 -13.15 18.01
C HIS A 30 -8.48 -12.55 18.27
N ASP A 31 -8.55 -11.39 18.94
CA ASP A 31 -9.80 -10.70 19.19
C ASP A 31 -10.52 -10.33 17.88
N ALA A 32 -9.78 -9.85 16.88
CA ALA A 32 -10.32 -9.56 15.55
C ALA A 32 -10.78 -10.84 14.83
N ALA A 33 -10.01 -11.95 14.91
CA ALA A 33 -10.41 -13.22 14.34
C ALA A 33 -11.71 -13.73 14.97
N ASP A 34 -11.82 -13.69 16.29
CA ASP A 34 -13.02 -14.11 17.03
C ASP A 34 -14.24 -13.25 16.72
N LEU A 35 -14.06 -11.94 16.54
CA LEU A 35 -15.11 -11.03 16.12
C LEU A 35 -15.60 -11.37 14.71
N LEU A 36 -14.68 -11.44 13.75
CA LEU A 36 -14.99 -11.70 12.36
C LEU A 36 -15.55 -13.10 12.11
N ALA A 37 -15.11 -14.09 12.92
CA ALA A 37 -15.68 -15.45 12.84
C ALA A 37 -17.17 -15.52 13.17
N ARG A 38 -17.70 -14.54 13.92
CA ARG A 38 -19.12 -14.47 14.33
C ARG A 38 -19.94 -13.45 13.55
N ALA A 39 -19.29 -12.65 12.70
CA ALA A 39 -19.96 -11.59 11.96
C ALA A 39 -20.73 -12.17 10.75
N ASP A 40 -22.04 -11.87 10.67
CA ASP A 40 -22.91 -12.31 9.58
C ASP A 40 -23.00 -11.28 8.43
N ASP A 41 -22.69 -10.00 8.69
CA ASP A 41 -22.72 -8.91 7.72
C ASP A 41 -21.50 -8.02 7.93
N VAL A 42 -20.60 -8.00 6.95
CA VAL A 42 -19.31 -7.31 7.01
C VAL A 42 -19.12 -6.39 5.81
N THR A 43 -18.83 -5.15 6.07
CA THR A 43 -18.39 -4.19 5.07
C THR A 43 -16.89 -3.93 5.23
N LEU A 44 -16.11 -4.07 4.14
CA LEU A 44 -14.68 -3.83 4.15
C LEU A 44 -14.38 -2.58 3.32
N LEU A 45 -13.61 -1.67 3.87
CA LEU A 45 -13.23 -0.42 3.22
C LEU A 45 -11.71 -0.35 3.01
N ALA A 46 -11.33 -0.08 1.77
CA ALA A 46 -9.98 0.34 1.41
C ALA A 46 -9.88 1.89 1.44
N HIS A 47 -8.66 2.42 1.41
CA HIS A 47 -8.45 3.86 1.32
C HIS A 47 -8.85 4.43 -0.07
N VAL A 48 -9.00 5.77 -0.16
CA VAL A 48 -9.21 6.47 -1.44
C VAL A 48 -8.04 6.24 -2.38
N ASN A 49 -8.33 6.06 -3.68
CA ASN A 49 -7.37 5.63 -4.69
C ASN A 49 -6.65 4.36 -4.25
N PRO A 50 -7.40 3.24 -4.06
CA PRO A 50 -6.84 2.03 -3.50
C PRO A 50 -5.74 1.48 -4.40
N ASP A 51 -4.67 1.04 -3.77
CA ASP A 51 -3.61 0.25 -4.40
C ASP A 51 -3.85 -1.26 -4.23
N ALA A 52 -2.87 -2.05 -4.62
CA ALA A 52 -3.01 -3.51 -4.58
C ALA A 52 -2.97 -4.06 -3.15
N ASP A 53 -2.31 -3.39 -2.20
CA ASP A 53 -2.30 -3.82 -0.80
C ASP A 53 -3.64 -3.55 -0.13
N ALA A 54 -4.19 -2.33 -0.27
CA ALA A 54 -5.48 -1.96 0.29
C ALA A 54 -6.63 -2.80 -0.29
N LEU A 55 -6.75 -2.86 -1.61
CA LEU A 55 -7.84 -3.58 -2.26
C LEU A 55 -7.65 -5.10 -2.16
N GLY A 56 -6.43 -5.60 -2.32
CA GLY A 56 -6.09 -7.01 -2.17
C GLY A 56 -6.36 -7.52 -0.75
N SER A 57 -6.01 -6.74 0.28
CA SER A 57 -6.32 -7.03 1.67
C SER A 57 -7.84 -7.13 1.90
N ALA A 58 -8.61 -6.15 1.41
CA ALA A 58 -10.05 -6.12 1.57
C ALA A 58 -10.73 -7.28 0.83
N LEU A 59 -10.31 -7.58 -0.39
CA LEU A 59 -10.86 -8.68 -1.20
C LEU A 59 -10.51 -10.06 -0.63
N ALA A 60 -9.25 -10.28 -0.23
CA ALA A 60 -8.82 -11.56 0.35
C ALA A 60 -9.61 -11.88 1.63
N LEU A 61 -9.70 -10.92 2.55
CA LEU A 61 -10.48 -11.09 3.77
C LEU A 61 -11.98 -11.21 3.46
N GLY A 62 -12.49 -10.39 2.53
CA GLY A 62 -13.89 -10.41 2.11
C GLY A 62 -14.32 -11.76 1.54
N MET A 63 -13.57 -12.32 0.58
CA MET A 63 -13.85 -13.64 0.01
C MET A 63 -13.82 -14.73 1.08
N ALA A 64 -12.82 -14.71 1.97
CA ALA A 64 -12.71 -15.66 3.05
C ALA A 64 -13.92 -15.63 4.00
N LEU A 65 -14.40 -14.45 4.38
CA LEU A 65 -15.59 -14.29 5.22
C LEU A 65 -16.87 -14.73 4.48
N ARG A 66 -16.98 -14.43 3.18
CA ARG A 66 -18.10 -14.89 2.33
C ARG A 66 -18.13 -16.41 2.23
N HIS A 67 -16.99 -17.09 2.08
CA HIS A 67 -16.92 -18.56 2.07
C HIS A 67 -17.34 -19.18 3.42
N ARG A 68 -17.27 -18.42 4.49
CA ARG A 68 -17.78 -18.80 5.82
C ARG A 68 -19.28 -18.49 6.00
N GLY A 69 -19.93 -17.88 5.01
CA GLY A 69 -21.36 -17.62 4.97
C GLY A 69 -21.77 -16.19 5.33
N ALA A 70 -20.85 -15.29 5.59
CA ALA A 70 -21.17 -13.89 5.84
C ALA A 70 -21.67 -13.17 4.57
N THR A 71 -22.54 -12.19 4.74
CA THR A 71 -22.85 -11.20 3.71
C THR A 71 -21.70 -10.20 3.66
N VAL A 72 -21.05 -10.08 2.51
CA VAL A 72 -19.82 -9.28 2.38
C VAL A 72 -19.97 -8.27 1.26
N ARG A 73 -19.42 -7.07 1.49
CA ARG A 73 -19.20 -6.04 0.48
C ARG A 73 -17.87 -5.34 0.72
N VAL A 74 -17.17 -5.06 -0.36
CA VAL A 74 -15.91 -4.29 -0.37
C VAL A 74 -16.18 -2.96 -1.07
N SER A 75 -15.64 -1.85 -0.54
CA SER A 75 -15.79 -0.54 -1.16
C SER A 75 -14.63 0.39 -0.82
N PHE A 76 -14.60 1.54 -1.48
CA PHE A 76 -13.67 2.66 -1.24
C PHE A 76 -14.32 3.97 -1.68
N GLY A 77 -13.87 5.11 -1.11
CA GLY A 77 -14.55 6.38 -1.32
C GLY A 77 -14.40 6.97 -2.73
N THR A 78 -13.26 6.74 -3.37
CA THR A 78 -12.94 7.25 -4.73
C THR A 78 -11.73 6.48 -5.28
N PRO A 79 -11.61 6.28 -6.61
CA PRO A 79 -12.54 6.63 -7.68
C PRO A 79 -13.84 5.81 -7.62
N ALA A 80 -14.78 6.04 -8.54
CA ALA A 80 -16.05 5.29 -8.56
C ALA A 80 -15.88 3.81 -8.94
N GLU A 81 -14.83 3.47 -9.67
CA GLU A 81 -14.51 2.10 -10.09
C GLU A 81 -13.08 1.76 -9.68
N PRO A 82 -12.78 0.47 -9.43
CA PRO A 82 -11.41 0.04 -9.15
C PRO A 82 -10.44 0.45 -10.27
N PRO A 83 -9.17 0.77 -9.93
CA PRO A 83 -8.11 0.91 -10.90
C PRO A 83 -8.10 -0.28 -11.88
N PHE A 84 -7.81 -0.01 -13.15
CA PHE A 84 -7.90 -1.04 -14.19
C PHE A 84 -7.00 -2.24 -13.89
N SER A 85 -5.79 -1.99 -13.41
CA SER A 85 -4.81 -3.01 -13.01
C SER A 85 -5.28 -3.93 -11.88
N LEU A 86 -6.25 -3.46 -11.06
CA LEU A 86 -6.74 -4.17 -9.88
C LEU A 86 -8.10 -4.87 -10.11
N ARG A 87 -8.77 -4.66 -11.24
CA ARG A 87 -10.13 -5.17 -11.47
C ARG A 87 -10.23 -6.70 -11.42
N GLU A 88 -9.20 -7.38 -11.88
CA GLU A 88 -9.17 -8.86 -11.90
C GLU A 88 -8.99 -9.47 -10.50
N LEU A 89 -8.63 -8.67 -9.49
CA LEU A 89 -8.56 -9.14 -8.10
C LEU A 89 -9.95 -9.44 -7.53
N ASP A 90 -11.00 -8.75 -8.01
CA ASP A 90 -12.38 -9.01 -7.60
C ASP A 90 -13.00 -10.19 -8.36
N ALA A 91 -12.46 -11.39 -8.13
CA ALA A 91 -12.90 -12.62 -8.80
C ALA A 91 -14.36 -13.01 -8.49
N GLU A 92 -14.92 -12.52 -7.39
CA GLU A 92 -16.27 -12.87 -6.93
C GLU A 92 -17.30 -11.74 -7.07
N GLY A 93 -16.89 -10.56 -7.56
CA GLY A 93 -17.78 -9.42 -7.75
C GLY A 93 -18.35 -8.90 -6.42
N ILE A 94 -17.50 -8.77 -5.39
CA ILE A 94 -17.89 -8.28 -4.07
C ILE A 94 -17.61 -6.78 -3.87
N VAL A 95 -16.95 -6.14 -4.83
CA VAL A 95 -16.79 -4.68 -4.82
C VAL A 95 -18.12 -4.02 -5.18
N VAL A 96 -18.55 -3.09 -4.35
CA VAL A 96 -19.75 -2.29 -4.55
C VAL A 96 -19.43 -0.80 -4.61
N PRO A 97 -20.20 0.00 -5.35
CA PRO A 97 -20.09 1.45 -5.33
C PRO A 97 -20.25 2.05 -3.91
N ALA A 98 -19.62 3.19 -3.66
CA ALA A 98 -19.64 3.83 -2.33
C ALA A 98 -21.05 4.20 -1.85
N ASP A 99 -21.98 4.49 -2.76
CA ASP A 99 -23.40 4.80 -2.46
C ASP A 99 -24.24 3.56 -2.11
N GLU A 100 -23.77 2.36 -2.42
CA GLU A 100 -24.37 1.10 -2.01
C GLU A 100 -23.92 0.61 -0.62
N VAL A 101 -22.90 1.27 -0.03
CA VAL A 101 -22.46 0.96 1.34
C VAL A 101 -23.54 1.37 2.34
N PRO A 102 -24.00 0.47 3.23
CA PRO A 102 -24.97 0.80 4.27
C PRO A 102 -24.54 2.00 5.11
N ALA A 103 -25.52 2.81 5.56
CA ALA A 103 -25.23 3.97 6.39
C ALA A 103 -24.59 3.60 7.73
N THR A 104 -24.97 2.46 8.29
CA THR A 104 -24.50 1.91 9.59
C THR A 104 -24.25 0.41 9.45
N PRO A 105 -23.12 -0.01 8.85
CA PRO A 105 -22.76 -1.43 8.81
C PRO A 105 -22.61 -1.99 10.24
N PRO A 106 -23.11 -3.20 10.54
CA PRO A 106 -22.97 -3.78 11.87
C PRO A 106 -21.51 -4.11 12.22
N THR A 107 -20.75 -4.58 11.22
CA THR A 107 -19.31 -4.80 11.30
C THR A 107 -18.63 -4.12 10.12
N LEU A 108 -17.72 -3.22 10.42
CA LEU A 108 -16.91 -2.47 9.45
C LEU A 108 -15.45 -2.81 9.64
N VAL A 109 -14.77 -3.18 8.56
CA VAL A 109 -13.32 -3.41 8.57
C VAL A 109 -12.68 -2.36 7.66
N VAL A 110 -11.74 -1.61 8.19
CA VAL A 110 -10.96 -0.63 7.40
C VAL A 110 -9.53 -1.16 7.26
N LEU A 111 -9.08 -1.30 6.02
CA LEU A 111 -7.79 -1.93 5.73
C LEU A 111 -6.85 -0.92 5.06
N ASP A 112 -5.58 -1.03 5.43
CA ASP A 112 -4.48 -0.26 4.84
C ASP A 112 -4.73 1.25 4.85
N THR A 113 -5.23 1.76 5.98
CA THR A 113 -5.70 3.14 6.09
C THR A 113 -5.19 3.77 7.39
N GLY A 114 -4.17 4.63 7.28
CA GLY A 114 -3.53 5.26 8.43
C GLY A 114 -4.37 6.32 9.14
N SER A 115 -5.43 6.84 8.52
CA SER A 115 -6.30 7.86 9.14
C SER A 115 -7.71 7.86 8.56
N LEU A 116 -8.68 8.35 9.34
CA LEU A 116 -10.07 8.44 8.92
C LEU A 116 -10.26 9.26 7.64
N GLN A 117 -9.44 10.29 7.42
CA GLN A 117 -9.49 11.13 6.21
C GLN A 117 -9.20 10.31 4.94
N ARG A 118 -8.38 9.27 5.04
CA ARG A 118 -8.06 8.37 3.91
C ARG A 118 -9.21 7.46 3.49
N VAL A 119 -10.26 7.33 4.33
CA VAL A 119 -11.50 6.64 3.94
C VAL A 119 -12.35 7.48 2.98
N GLY A 120 -12.13 8.78 2.93
CA GLY A 120 -12.79 9.71 2.02
C GLY A 120 -14.28 9.86 2.30
N ALA A 121 -15.10 9.77 1.26
CA ALA A 121 -16.56 9.95 1.36
C ALA A 121 -17.26 8.90 2.23
N LEU A 122 -16.59 7.81 2.61
CA LEU A 122 -17.12 6.76 3.49
C LEU A 122 -16.73 6.94 4.96
N ALA A 123 -16.03 8.00 5.32
CA ALA A 123 -15.61 8.26 6.71
C ALA A 123 -16.81 8.37 7.67
N ASP A 124 -17.92 8.92 7.23
CA ASP A 124 -19.17 9.01 7.99
C ASP A 124 -19.75 7.62 8.36
N ARG A 125 -19.48 6.57 7.57
CA ARG A 125 -19.88 5.20 7.87
C ARG A 125 -19.16 4.65 9.10
N VAL A 126 -17.88 5.02 9.25
CA VAL A 126 -17.06 4.65 10.44
C VAL A 126 -17.68 5.26 11.69
N GLU A 127 -17.93 6.58 11.68
CA GLU A 127 -18.51 7.28 12.82
C GLU A 127 -19.93 6.78 13.15
N ALA A 128 -20.75 6.56 12.11
CA ALA A 128 -22.12 6.06 12.27
C ALA A 128 -22.15 4.64 12.84
N THR A 129 -21.24 3.75 12.40
CA THR A 129 -21.12 2.39 12.94
C THR A 129 -20.79 2.42 14.43
N VAL A 130 -19.79 3.20 14.82
CA VAL A 130 -19.43 3.36 16.25
C VAL A 130 -20.59 3.92 17.07
N ALA A 131 -21.27 4.96 16.55
CA ALA A 131 -22.39 5.58 17.23
C ALA A 131 -23.61 4.63 17.40
N ALA A 132 -23.78 3.69 16.47
CA ALA A 132 -24.81 2.65 16.52
C ALA A 132 -24.42 1.46 17.44
N GLY A 133 -23.21 1.43 17.98
CA GLY A 133 -22.69 0.33 18.81
C GLY A 133 -22.21 -0.86 18.01
N GLY A 134 -21.91 -0.67 16.72
CA GLY A 134 -21.29 -1.67 15.85
C GLY A 134 -19.76 -1.70 16.03
N ASP A 135 -19.13 -2.70 15.45
CA ASP A 135 -17.69 -2.93 15.52
C ASP A 135 -16.98 -2.30 14.32
N VAL A 136 -15.89 -1.56 14.60
CA VAL A 136 -14.99 -1.02 13.58
C VAL A 136 -13.58 -1.56 13.81
N VAL A 137 -13.16 -2.49 12.97
CA VAL A 137 -11.84 -3.12 13.00
C VAL A 137 -10.91 -2.39 12.02
N VAL A 138 -9.80 -1.84 12.50
CA VAL A 138 -8.75 -1.24 11.66
C VAL A 138 -7.58 -2.20 11.56
N ILE A 139 -7.24 -2.64 10.34
CA ILE A 139 -6.11 -3.52 10.04
C ILE A 139 -5.14 -2.74 9.18
N ASP A 140 -3.92 -2.45 9.67
CA ASP A 140 -3.02 -1.54 9.00
C ASP A 140 -1.55 -1.78 9.39
N HIS A 141 -0.63 -1.34 8.55
CA HIS A 141 0.81 -1.38 8.82
C HIS A 141 1.46 0.01 8.87
N HIS A 142 0.69 1.07 8.71
CA HIS A 142 1.21 2.44 8.73
C HIS A 142 1.63 2.89 10.14
N VAL A 143 2.88 3.38 10.28
CA VAL A 143 3.42 3.94 11.53
C VAL A 143 2.59 5.13 12.05
N ALA A 144 2.02 5.93 11.15
CA ALA A 144 1.23 7.12 11.49
C ALA A 144 -0.26 6.81 11.69
N ASN A 145 -0.65 5.55 11.96
CA ASN A 145 -2.06 5.21 12.15
C ASN A 145 -2.66 5.92 13.35
N THR A 146 -3.80 6.60 13.13
CA THR A 146 -4.48 7.43 14.15
C THR A 146 -5.43 6.64 15.05
N ARG A 147 -5.55 5.31 14.87
CA ARG A 147 -6.35 4.38 15.70
C ARG A 147 -7.81 4.83 15.87
N PHE A 148 -8.50 5.09 14.76
CA PHE A 148 -9.85 5.67 14.71
C PHE A 148 -11.00 4.66 14.84
N GLY A 149 -10.72 3.36 14.87
CA GLY A 149 -11.70 2.28 15.04
C GLY A 149 -11.99 1.92 16.50
N THR A 150 -12.77 0.87 16.72
CA THR A 150 -13.01 0.25 18.03
C THR A 150 -12.03 -0.89 18.33
N HIS A 151 -11.52 -1.55 17.31
CA HIS A 151 -10.53 -2.62 17.37
C HIS A 151 -9.36 -2.30 16.43
N HIS A 152 -8.12 -2.56 16.86
CA HIS A 152 -6.93 -2.15 16.12
C HIS A 152 -5.95 -3.31 16.01
N VAL A 153 -5.71 -3.75 14.78
CA VAL A 153 -4.70 -4.75 14.40
C VAL A 153 -3.64 -4.01 13.59
N ILE A 154 -2.73 -3.34 14.28
CA ILE A 154 -1.71 -2.48 13.67
C ILE A 154 -0.33 -3.11 13.88
N ASP A 155 0.34 -3.48 12.79
CA ASP A 155 1.70 -4.03 12.79
C ASP A 155 2.64 -3.15 11.94
N GLU A 156 3.29 -2.20 12.58
CA GLU A 156 4.22 -1.27 11.92
C GLU A 156 5.47 -1.97 11.37
N SER A 157 5.71 -3.21 11.76
CA SER A 157 6.83 -4.03 11.26
C SER A 157 6.49 -4.86 10.04
N ALA A 158 5.19 -4.99 9.71
CA ALA A 158 4.74 -5.71 8.52
C ALA A 158 5.10 -4.93 7.25
N GLU A 159 5.58 -5.62 6.23
CA GLU A 159 5.95 -5.01 4.95
C GLU A 159 4.73 -4.56 4.13
N ALA A 160 3.53 -5.09 4.46
CA ALA A 160 2.27 -4.81 3.78
C ALA A 160 1.09 -5.23 4.68
N THR A 161 -0.08 -4.64 4.50
CA THR A 161 -1.31 -5.02 5.22
C THR A 161 -1.75 -6.46 4.89
N VAL A 162 -1.51 -6.96 3.65
CA VAL A 162 -1.79 -8.37 3.29
C VAL A 162 -1.03 -9.37 4.16
N VAL A 163 0.11 -9.01 4.75
CA VAL A 163 0.85 -9.87 5.70
C VAL A 163 0.04 -10.09 6.97
N ILE A 164 -0.59 -9.03 7.47
CA ILE A 164 -1.46 -9.10 8.66
C ILE A 164 -2.73 -9.89 8.33
N VAL A 165 -3.31 -9.64 7.14
CA VAL A 165 -4.49 -10.35 6.66
C VAL A 165 -4.22 -11.85 6.55
N LEU A 166 -3.07 -12.28 6.00
CA LEU A 166 -2.73 -13.71 5.93
C LEU A 166 -2.71 -14.36 7.32
N ARG A 167 -2.11 -13.69 8.32
CA ARG A 167 -2.10 -14.18 9.70
C ARG A 167 -3.52 -14.31 10.28
N LEU A 168 -4.40 -13.36 9.93
CA LEU A 168 -5.80 -13.39 10.33
C LEU A 168 -6.55 -14.55 9.65
N LEU A 169 -6.31 -14.80 8.36
CA LEU A 169 -6.89 -15.93 7.63
C LEU A 169 -6.44 -17.28 8.21
N ASP A 170 -5.18 -17.39 8.64
CA ASP A 170 -4.66 -18.59 9.32
C ASP A 170 -5.41 -18.85 10.65
N LEU A 171 -5.66 -17.82 11.46
CA LEU A 171 -6.46 -17.92 12.69
C LEU A 171 -7.91 -18.27 12.44
N LEU A 172 -8.48 -17.76 11.35
CA LEU A 172 -9.83 -18.11 10.91
C LEU A 172 -9.94 -19.52 10.35
N GLY A 173 -8.81 -20.21 10.15
CA GLY A 173 -8.77 -21.55 9.56
C GLY A 173 -9.22 -21.60 8.11
N VAL A 174 -8.96 -20.54 7.35
CA VAL A 174 -9.33 -20.43 5.94
C VAL A 174 -8.41 -21.27 5.07
N GLU A 175 -8.99 -22.10 4.20
CA GLU A 175 -8.25 -22.79 3.16
C GLU A 175 -7.85 -21.78 2.07
N MET A 176 -6.56 -21.72 1.74
CA MET A 176 -6.01 -20.78 0.74
C MET A 176 -6.34 -21.26 -0.66
N ASP A 177 -7.27 -20.62 -1.31
CA ASP A 177 -7.56 -20.82 -2.74
C ASP A 177 -6.87 -19.77 -3.62
N LEU A 178 -6.92 -19.98 -4.94
CA LEU A 178 -6.24 -19.10 -5.90
C LEU A 178 -6.75 -17.65 -5.87
N PRO A 179 -8.06 -17.33 -5.82
CA PRO A 179 -8.53 -15.96 -5.74
C PRO A 179 -7.99 -15.19 -4.52
N ILE A 180 -8.07 -15.79 -3.34
CA ILE A 180 -7.53 -15.21 -2.09
C ILE A 180 -6.02 -15.04 -2.20
N ALA A 181 -5.30 -16.08 -2.65
CA ALA A 181 -3.86 -16.05 -2.82
C ALA A 181 -3.41 -14.97 -3.82
N HIS A 182 -4.16 -14.77 -4.91
CA HIS A 182 -3.88 -13.75 -5.92
C HIS A 182 -3.98 -12.34 -5.33
N CYS A 183 -5.02 -12.06 -4.55
CA CYS A 183 -5.17 -10.78 -3.85
C CYS A 183 -4.02 -10.51 -2.88
N LEU A 184 -3.65 -11.49 -2.06
CA LEU A 184 -2.54 -11.37 -1.12
C LEU A 184 -1.19 -11.19 -1.82
N TYR A 185 -0.97 -11.90 -2.93
CA TYR A 185 0.26 -11.78 -3.71
C TYR A 185 0.37 -10.40 -4.39
N ALA A 186 -0.74 -9.87 -4.89
CA ALA A 186 -0.78 -8.55 -5.51
C ALA A 186 -0.33 -7.45 -4.53
N GLY A 187 -0.89 -7.40 -3.31
CA GLY A 187 -0.46 -6.46 -2.28
C GLY A 187 1.00 -6.68 -1.87
N LEU A 188 1.39 -7.95 -1.66
CA LEU A 188 2.75 -8.27 -1.24
C LEU A 188 3.81 -7.82 -2.26
N VAL A 189 3.61 -8.09 -3.55
CA VAL A 189 4.59 -7.76 -4.59
C VAL A 189 4.72 -6.27 -4.83
N THR A 190 3.62 -5.51 -4.69
CA THR A 190 3.63 -4.05 -4.88
C THR A 190 4.32 -3.33 -3.74
N ASP A 191 3.94 -3.61 -2.49
CA ASP A 191 4.46 -2.92 -1.31
C ASP A 191 5.91 -3.26 -1.01
N THR A 192 6.33 -4.50 -1.28
CA THR A 192 7.72 -4.90 -1.15
C THR A 192 8.59 -4.45 -2.33
N ARG A 193 8.03 -3.71 -3.30
CA ARG A 193 8.73 -3.32 -4.54
C ARG A 193 9.35 -4.53 -5.23
N SER A 194 8.54 -5.51 -5.59
CA SER A 194 8.97 -6.78 -6.18
C SER A 194 10.00 -7.50 -5.30
N PHE A 195 9.69 -7.63 -4.01
CA PHE A 195 10.49 -8.30 -2.97
C PHE A 195 11.86 -7.67 -2.65
N ARG A 196 12.13 -6.44 -3.14
CA ARG A 196 13.37 -5.72 -2.79
C ARG A 196 13.43 -5.31 -1.32
N ARG A 197 12.28 -5.20 -0.66
CA ARG A 197 12.13 -4.87 0.77
C ARG A 197 11.50 -6.01 1.55
N ALA A 198 11.74 -7.24 1.15
CA ALA A 198 11.15 -8.42 1.75
C ALA A 198 12.15 -9.15 2.66
N GLY A 199 11.69 -9.49 3.86
CA GLY A 199 12.40 -10.38 4.77
C GLY A 199 12.18 -11.86 4.46
N THR A 200 12.80 -12.74 5.24
CA THR A 200 12.66 -14.21 5.07
C THR A 200 11.21 -14.67 5.28
N ALA A 201 10.48 -14.06 6.22
CA ALA A 201 9.08 -14.38 6.50
C ALA A 201 8.20 -14.07 5.28
N THR A 202 8.41 -12.91 4.66
CA THR A 202 7.70 -12.45 3.47
C THR A 202 7.93 -13.37 2.27
N HIS A 203 9.17 -13.86 2.07
CA HIS A 203 9.46 -14.85 1.04
C HIS A 203 8.78 -16.20 1.32
N ARG A 204 8.67 -16.64 2.58
CA ARG A 204 7.90 -17.84 2.93
C ARG A 204 6.40 -17.65 2.64
N MET A 205 5.86 -16.48 2.93
CA MET A 205 4.49 -16.13 2.56
C MET A 205 4.31 -16.21 1.04
N ALA A 206 5.18 -15.56 0.25
CA ALA A 206 5.13 -15.62 -1.20
C ALA A 206 5.14 -17.07 -1.72
N MET A 207 5.98 -17.94 -1.15
CA MET A 207 6.03 -19.35 -1.51
C MET A 207 4.67 -20.05 -1.30
N ARG A 208 3.98 -19.82 -0.17
CA ARG A 208 2.62 -20.35 0.07
C ARG A 208 1.62 -19.89 -0.98
N LEU A 209 1.70 -18.63 -1.40
CA LEU A 209 0.79 -18.05 -2.41
C LEU A 209 1.05 -18.66 -3.80
N LEU A 210 2.33 -18.90 -4.14
CA LEU A 210 2.69 -19.61 -5.37
C LEU A 210 2.24 -21.09 -5.35
N GLU A 211 2.34 -21.77 -4.20
CA GLU A 211 1.84 -23.11 -4.01
C GLU A 211 0.30 -23.21 -4.16
N ALA A 212 -0.44 -22.13 -3.84
CA ALA A 212 -1.87 -21.99 -4.10
C ALA A 212 -2.21 -21.74 -5.58
N GLY A 213 -1.20 -21.58 -6.45
CA GLY A 213 -1.35 -21.51 -7.90
C GLY A 213 -1.21 -20.12 -8.50
N VAL A 214 -0.78 -19.11 -7.74
CA VAL A 214 -0.53 -17.76 -8.31
C VAL A 214 0.58 -17.83 -9.35
N ASP A 215 0.33 -17.25 -10.52
CA ASP A 215 1.34 -17.02 -11.54
C ASP A 215 2.00 -15.65 -11.33
N PRO A 216 3.25 -15.61 -10.84
CA PRO A 216 3.92 -14.37 -10.53
C PRO A 216 4.19 -13.50 -11.76
N GLU A 217 4.46 -14.11 -12.92
CA GLU A 217 4.73 -13.37 -14.17
C GLU A 217 3.48 -12.62 -14.63
N THR A 218 2.36 -13.32 -14.74
CA THR A 218 1.09 -12.72 -15.17
C THR A 218 0.66 -11.63 -14.18
N THR A 219 0.69 -11.90 -12.87
CA THR A 219 0.28 -10.94 -11.84
C THR A 219 1.16 -9.68 -11.86
N THR A 220 2.49 -9.85 -11.87
CA THR A 220 3.41 -8.70 -11.86
C THR A 220 3.27 -7.86 -13.12
N ARG A 221 3.18 -8.52 -14.30
CA ARG A 221 3.02 -7.82 -15.56
C ARG A 221 1.73 -7.00 -15.60
N GLN A 222 0.63 -7.53 -15.11
CA GLN A 222 -0.65 -6.84 -15.06
C GLN A 222 -0.61 -5.61 -14.15
N LEU A 223 0.02 -5.74 -12.98
CA LEU A 223 0.05 -4.69 -11.97
C LEU A 223 1.05 -3.57 -12.29
N MET A 224 2.19 -3.88 -12.93
CA MET A 224 3.33 -2.98 -13.00
C MET A 224 3.85 -2.72 -14.41
N ASP A 225 3.68 -3.68 -15.35
CA ASP A 225 4.38 -3.66 -16.63
C ASP A 225 3.43 -3.59 -17.84
N THR A 226 2.15 -3.21 -17.62
CA THR A 226 1.17 -3.10 -18.70
C THR A 226 0.62 -1.69 -18.79
N HIS A 227 1.06 -0.96 -19.82
CA HIS A 227 0.64 0.41 -20.09
C HIS A 227 0.13 0.56 -21.52
N PRO A 228 -0.82 1.46 -21.81
CA PRO A 228 -1.24 1.77 -23.16
C PRO A 228 -0.10 2.44 -23.93
N PHE A 229 -0.09 2.28 -25.27
CA PHE A 229 0.98 2.85 -26.11
C PHE A 229 1.19 4.37 -25.92
N GLY A 230 0.11 5.13 -25.68
CA GLY A 230 0.18 6.57 -25.42
C GLY A 230 1.02 6.94 -24.20
N TRP A 231 1.16 6.04 -23.22
CA TRP A 231 2.01 6.23 -22.05
C TRP A 231 3.48 6.48 -22.41
N LEU A 232 4.01 5.82 -23.44
CA LEU A 232 5.40 6.03 -23.88
C LEU A 232 5.62 7.46 -24.39
N GLY A 233 4.64 8.03 -25.11
CA GLY A 233 4.70 9.42 -25.59
C GLY A 233 4.68 10.40 -24.41
N MET A 234 3.73 10.25 -23.52
CA MET A 234 3.61 11.06 -22.30
C MET A 234 4.89 10.98 -21.48
N LEU A 235 5.41 9.78 -21.23
CA LEU A 235 6.63 9.59 -20.44
C LEU A 235 7.83 10.30 -21.08
N SER A 236 7.97 10.22 -22.42
CA SER A 236 9.02 10.91 -23.17
C SER A 236 8.96 12.43 -22.97
N GLU A 237 7.77 13.04 -23.05
CA GLU A 237 7.58 14.48 -22.87
C GLU A 237 7.91 14.89 -21.42
N VAL A 238 7.33 14.20 -20.45
CA VAL A 238 7.52 14.50 -19.02
C VAL A 238 8.98 14.35 -18.61
N LEU A 239 9.66 13.28 -19.02
CA LEU A 239 11.07 13.06 -18.67
C LEU A 239 12.02 14.04 -19.37
N SER A 240 11.69 14.54 -20.56
CA SER A 240 12.51 15.57 -21.24
C SER A 240 12.57 16.89 -20.45
N GLU A 241 11.57 17.15 -19.62
CA GLU A 241 11.48 18.33 -18.76
C GLU A 241 11.92 18.10 -17.32
N ALA A 242 12.29 16.85 -16.97
CA ALA A 242 12.74 16.52 -15.61
C ALA A 242 13.97 17.35 -15.22
N ARG A 243 14.07 17.67 -13.93
CA ARG A 243 15.17 18.49 -13.38
C ARG A 243 15.80 17.77 -12.20
N LEU A 244 17.14 17.83 -12.17
CA LEU A 244 17.95 17.39 -11.05
C LEU A 244 18.48 18.62 -10.31
N GLU A 245 18.34 18.63 -9.00
CA GLU A 245 18.79 19.64 -8.07
C GLU A 245 19.71 19.01 -7.02
N PRO A 246 21.02 18.90 -7.27
CA PRO A 246 21.94 18.16 -6.40
C PRO A 246 22.06 18.75 -4.98
N GLU A 247 21.90 20.06 -4.83
CA GLU A 247 22.02 20.76 -3.55
C GLU A 247 20.72 20.75 -2.72
N SER A 248 19.58 20.36 -3.32
CA SER A 248 18.30 20.24 -2.61
C SER A 248 18.30 19.04 -1.67
N ALA A 249 17.27 18.95 -0.80
CA ALA A 249 17.15 17.87 0.17
C ALA A 249 18.41 17.69 1.04
N ARG A 250 18.93 18.81 1.59
CA ARG A 250 20.14 18.83 2.45
C ARG A 250 21.41 18.34 1.74
N GLY A 251 21.50 18.53 0.42
CA GLY A 251 22.61 18.05 -0.39
C GLY A 251 22.53 16.57 -0.77
N LEU A 252 21.38 15.91 -0.52
CA LEU A 252 21.13 14.53 -0.91
C LEU A 252 20.56 14.42 -2.33
N GLY A 253 20.23 15.55 -2.96
CA GLY A 253 19.66 15.64 -4.30
C GLY A 253 18.14 15.46 -4.33
N LEU A 254 17.50 16.27 -5.16
CA LEU A 254 16.09 16.17 -5.54
C LEU A 254 16.00 16.04 -7.06
N VAL A 255 15.37 15.00 -7.55
CA VAL A 255 14.94 14.92 -8.94
C VAL A 255 13.42 15.11 -9.01
N HIS A 256 12.95 15.95 -9.94
CA HIS A 256 11.51 16.15 -10.08
C HIS A 256 11.07 16.21 -11.54
N ALA A 257 9.82 15.79 -11.79
CA ALA A 257 9.15 15.89 -13.07
C ALA A 257 7.72 16.41 -12.87
N THR A 258 7.17 17.04 -13.92
CA THR A 258 5.83 17.64 -13.87
C THR A 258 4.95 17.02 -14.96
N VAL A 259 3.85 16.41 -14.56
CA VAL A 259 2.79 15.92 -15.45
C VAL A 259 1.70 16.98 -15.51
N ARG A 260 1.55 17.64 -16.66
CA ARG A 260 0.50 18.64 -16.92
C ARG A 260 -0.79 17.95 -17.36
N LEU A 261 -1.93 18.67 -17.24
CA LEU A 261 -3.22 18.20 -17.77
C LEU A 261 -3.15 17.80 -19.25
N ALA A 262 -2.37 18.53 -20.06
CA ALA A 262 -2.18 18.19 -21.47
C ALA A 262 -1.54 16.80 -21.69
N HIS A 263 -0.74 16.32 -20.75
CA HIS A 263 -0.10 15.01 -20.82
C HIS A 263 -1.05 13.86 -20.46
N SER A 264 -2.17 14.14 -19.79
CA SER A 264 -3.11 13.11 -19.30
C SER A 264 -4.18 12.69 -20.31
N GLU A 265 -4.24 13.32 -21.49
CA GLU A 265 -5.28 13.04 -22.48
C GLU A 265 -5.22 11.59 -22.96
N GLY A 266 -6.32 10.86 -22.76
CA GLY A 266 -6.43 9.44 -23.14
C GLY A 266 -5.68 8.45 -22.24
N LEU A 267 -5.13 8.91 -21.10
CA LEU A 267 -4.48 8.09 -20.09
C LEU A 267 -5.31 8.04 -18.80
N ARG A 268 -5.17 6.98 -18.05
CA ARG A 268 -5.78 6.81 -16.73
C ARG A 268 -4.86 7.37 -15.64
N GLY A 269 -5.38 7.56 -14.45
CA GLY A 269 -4.59 8.00 -13.30
C GLY A 269 -3.38 7.09 -13.01
N GLU A 270 -3.55 5.79 -13.18
CA GLU A 270 -2.50 4.78 -12.97
C GLU A 270 -1.23 5.04 -13.81
N GLU A 271 -1.39 5.41 -15.10
CA GLU A 271 -0.25 5.73 -15.95
C GLU A 271 0.47 7.00 -15.51
N LEU A 272 -0.26 7.96 -14.97
CA LEU A 272 0.34 9.19 -14.43
C LEU A 272 1.04 8.91 -13.09
N ASP A 273 0.48 8.02 -12.28
CA ASP A 273 1.06 7.62 -11.00
C ASP A 273 2.34 6.81 -11.18
N SER A 274 2.46 6.02 -12.25
CA SER A 274 3.66 5.23 -12.54
C SER A 274 4.91 6.05 -12.90
N VAL A 275 4.77 7.33 -13.28
CA VAL A 275 5.90 8.20 -13.63
C VAL A 275 6.93 8.29 -12.50
N ILE A 276 6.50 8.28 -11.24
CA ILE A 276 7.40 8.34 -10.08
C ILE A 276 8.34 7.13 -10.02
N ASP A 277 7.91 5.96 -10.52
CA ASP A 277 8.73 4.75 -10.50
C ASP A 277 9.89 4.79 -11.48
N VAL A 278 9.78 5.61 -12.52
CA VAL A 278 10.90 5.91 -13.43
C VAL A 278 11.79 6.99 -12.84
N VAL A 279 11.22 8.12 -12.39
CA VAL A 279 11.97 9.29 -11.91
C VAL A 279 12.83 8.93 -10.70
N ARG A 280 12.33 8.11 -9.76
CA ARG A 280 13.06 7.67 -8.56
C ARG A 280 14.28 6.79 -8.81
N THR A 281 14.51 6.35 -10.04
CA THR A 281 15.70 5.54 -10.39
C THR A 281 16.96 6.40 -10.62
N THR A 282 16.85 7.72 -10.48
CA THR A 282 17.97 8.67 -10.67
C THR A 282 19.00 8.50 -9.56
N ALA A 283 20.21 8.06 -9.92
CA ALA A 283 21.28 7.73 -8.96
C ALA A 283 21.83 8.94 -8.18
N GLU A 284 21.68 10.14 -8.72
CA GLU A 284 22.24 11.39 -8.17
C GLU A 284 21.28 12.08 -7.19
N ALA A 285 20.12 11.49 -6.90
CA ALA A 285 19.13 12.08 -5.99
C ALA A 285 18.55 11.03 -5.04
N ASP A 286 18.54 11.32 -3.74
CA ASP A 286 17.84 10.51 -2.74
C ASP A 286 16.33 10.73 -2.80
N VAL A 287 15.89 11.92 -3.21
CA VAL A 287 14.47 12.26 -3.29
C VAL A 287 14.03 12.39 -4.74
N ALA A 288 12.93 11.71 -5.05
CA ALA A 288 12.20 11.91 -6.30
C ALA A 288 10.81 12.50 -6.02
N ALA A 289 10.40 13.47 -6.83
CA ALA A 289 9.08 14.08 -6.78
C ALA A 289 8.42 14.10 -8.16
N VAL A 290 7.14 13.72 -8.24
CA VAL A 290 6.33 13.92 -9.43
C VAL A 290 5.11 14.76 -9.08
N LEU A 291 5.01 15.92 -9.74
CA LEU A 291 3.92 16.86 -9.60
C LEU A 291 2.89 16.59 -10.71
N LYS A 292 1.71 16.11 -10.33
CA LYS A 292 0.62 15.80 -11.28
C LYS A 292 -0.47 16.85 -11.19
N GLU A 293 -0.71 17.57 -12.29
CA GLU A 293 -1.81 18.53 -12.39
C GLU A 293 -3.13 17.75 -12.55
N THR A 294 -4.02 17.86 -11.56
CA THR A 294 -5.31 17.14 -11.54
C THR A 294 -6.48 18.04 -11.99
N ALA A 295 -6.32 19.36 -11.87
CA ALA A 295 -7.16 20.40 -12.39
C ALA A 295 -6.31 21.67 -12.52
N PRO A 296 -6.78 22.73 -13.20
CA PRO A 296 -6.03 23.98 -13.26
C PRO A 296 -5.61 24.45 -11.85
N ASP A 297 -4.31 24.66 -11.67
CA ASP A 297 -3.68 25.04 -10.40
C ASP A 297 -3.94 24.08 -9.21
N ARG A 298 -4.35 22.84 -9.47
CA ARG A 298 -4.49 21.77 -8.47
C ARG A 298 -3.53 20.64 -8.76
N TRP A 299 -2.82 20.22 -7.73
CA TRP A 299 -1.72 19.26 -7.84
C TRP A 299 -1.86 18.08 -6.88
N SER A 300 -1.53 16.89 -7.38
CA SER A 300 -1.20 15.73 -6.57
C SER A 300 0.30 15.49 -6.69
N VAL A 301 1.00 15.41 -5.56
CA VAL A 301 2.46 15.22 -5.53
C VAL A 301 2.77 13.87 -4.93
N SER A 302 3.56 13.09 -5.67
CA SER A 302 4.12 11.83 -5.18
C SER A 302 5.59 12.03 -4.83
N LEU A 303 6.01 11.55 -3.66
CA LEU A 303 7.38 11.60 -3.17
C LEU A 303 7.92 10.19 -2.94
N ARG A 304 9.20 9.99 -3.25
CA ARG A 304 9.94 8.77 -2.92
C ARG A 304 11.32 9.16 -2.36
N SER A 305 11.80 8.40 -1.38
CA SER A 305 13.17 8.49 -0.87
C SER A 305 13.88 7.16 -1.07
N ASP A 306 15.18 7.22 -1.36
CA ASP A 306 16.03 6.02 -1.45
C ASP A 306 16.55 5.55 -0.08
N GLY A 307 16.24 6.28 0.99
CA GLY A 307 16.40 5.79 2.36
C GLY A 307 17.10 6.73 3.33
N ARG A 308 17.58 7.89 2.90
CA ARG A 308 18.34 8.80 3.76
C ARG A 308 17.56 9.96 4.35
N ILE A 309 16.36 10.27 3.81
CA ILE A 309 15.54 11.40 4.27
C ILE A 309 14.07 10.99 4.37
N ASP A 310 13.37 11.51 5.39
CA ASP A 310 11.96 11.24 5.66
C ASP A 310 11.05 12.09 4.76
N VAL A 311 10.57 11.51 3.66
CA VAL A 311 9.61 12.19 2.78
C VAL A 311 8.18 12.17 3.34
N GLY A 312 7.86 11.30 4.31
CA GLY A 312 6.58 11.30 5.03
C GLY A 312 6.43 12.57 5.87
N TRP A 313 7.50 12.96 6.56
CA TRP A 313 7.56 14.22 7.28
C TRP A 313 7.40 15.42 6.32
N ALA A 314 8.14 15.43 5.21
CA ALA A 314 8.05 16.50 4.22
C ALA A 314 6.64 16.63 3.61
N ALA A 315 5.99 15.51 3.29
CA ALA A 315 4.61 15.51 2.81
C ALA A 315 3.64 16.04 3.86
N SER A 316 3.80 15.66 5.14
CA SER A 316 2.97 16.15 6.25
C SER A 316 3.10 17.65 6.45
N ALA A 317 4.31 18.21 6.31
CA ALA A 317 4.55 19.65 6.34
C ALA A 317 3.85 20.39 5.19
N CYS A 318 3.58 19.69 4.08
CA CYS A 318 2.81 20.21 2.93
C CYS A 318 1.30 19.85 2.99
N GLY A 319 0.80 19.33 4.10
CA GLY A 319 -0.62 18.99 4.28
C GLY A 319 -1.03 17.59 3.81
N GLY A 320 -0.06 16.71 3.58
CA GLY A 320 -0.27 15.32 3.18
C GLY A 320 0.22 14.31 4.22
N GLY A 321 0.83 13.21 3.75
CA GLY A 321 1.38 12.16 4.61
C GLY A 321 1.80 10.92 3.84
N GLY A 322 2.11 9.86 4.55
CA GLY A 322 2.54 8.57 4.02
C GLY A 322 3.66 7.96 4.84
N HIS A 323 4.37 7.01 4.24
CA HIS A 323 5.54 6.37 4.84
C HIS A 323 6.79 7.24 4.73
N HIS A 324 7.79 6.98 5.58
CA HIS A 324 9.10 7.67 5.54
C HIS A 324 9.75 7.67 4.16
N LEU A 325 9.53 6.62 3.35
CA LEU A 325 10.16 6.44 2.03
C LEU A 325 9.21 6.60 0.84
N ALA A 326 7.90 6.76 1.10
CA ALA A 326 6.89 6.92 0.06
C ALA A 326 5.70 7.69 0.62
N SER A 327 5.45 8.87 0.09
CA SER A 327 4.43 9.77 0.61
C SER A 327 3.86 10.65 -0.50
N GLY A 328 2.88 11.47 -0.15
CA GLY A 328 2.30 12.42 -1.10
C GLY A 328 1.40 13.43 -0.42
N PHE A 329 1.04 14.46 -1.18
CA PHE A 329 0.11 15.50 -0.74
C PHE A 329 -0.64 16.09 -1.93
N THR A 330 -1.73 16.77 -1.64
CA THR A 330 -2.48 17.55 -2.63
C THR A 330 -2.46 19.00 -2.23
N THR A 331 -2.34 19.91 -3.21
CA THR A 331 -2.29 21.35 -2.95
C THR A 331 -2.83 22.14 -4.13
N GLU A 332 -3.11 23.42 -3.89
CA GLU A 332 -3.49 24.39 -4.91
C GLU A 332 -2.40 25.47 -5.05
N GLY A 333 -2.30 26.06 -6.24
CA GLY A 333 -1.35 27.13 -6.54
C GLY A 333 -0.46 26.84 -7.75
N SER A 334 0.59 27.64 -7.95
CA SER A 334 1.52 27.44 -9.06
C SER A 334 2.49 26.29 -8.79
N ALA A 335 2.94 25.60 -9.84
CA ALA A 335 3.97 24.57 -9.71
C ALA A 335 5.27 25.11 -9.10
N GLU A 336 5.59 26.38 -9.33
CA GLU A 336 6.80 27.03 -8.80
C GLU A 336 6.71 27.22 -7.28
N ASP A 337 5.56 27.75 -6.78
CA ASP A 337 5.32 27.91 -5.34
C ASP A 337 5.32 26.57 -4.62
N LEU A 338 4.71 25.56 -5.25
CA LEU A 338 4.68 24.19 -4.73
C LEU A 338 6.10 23.61 -4.60
N LEU A 339 6.93 23.74 -5.64
CA LEU A 339 8.33 23.28 -5.59
C LEU A 339 9.13 24.05 -4.54
N ALA A 340 8.89 25.34 -4.36
CA ALA A 340 9.54 26.14 -3.33
C ALA A 340 9.13 25.63 -1.92
N ALA A 341 7.86 25.35 -1.68
CA ALA A 341 7.38 24.79 -0.44
C ALA A 341 7.98 23.39 -0.16
N LEU A 342 8.03 22.53 -1.19
CA LEU A 342 8.62 21.20 -1.09
C LEU A 342 10.12 21.26 -0.75
N ARG A 343 10.89 22.13 -1.41
CA ARG A 343 12.34 22.32 -1.11
C ARG A 343 12.56 22.73 0.35
N ASN A 344 11.71 23.65 0.85
CA ASN A 344 11.78 24.06 2.25
C ASN A 344 11.44 22.90 3.20
N ALA A 345 10.38 22.14 2.92
CA ALA A 345 10.03 20.97 3.72
C ALA A 345 11.14 19.92 3.73
N LEU A 346 11.77 19.63 2.58
CA LEU A 346 12.89 18.69 2.50
C LEU A 346 14.17 19.17 3.22
N THR A 347 14.35 20.49 3.35
CA THR A 347 15.47 21.03 4.13
C THR A 347 15.31 20.79 5.63
N GLU A 348 14.07 20.76 6.13
CA GLU A 348 13.75 20.54 7.53
C GLU A 348 13.47 19.06 7.86
N ALA A 349 13.27 18.22 6.84
CA ALA A 349 12.93 16.81 7.03
C ALA A 349 14.04 16.03 7.78
N PRO A 350 13.67 15.13 8.71
CA PRO A 350 14.62 14.28 9.43
C PRO A 350 15.42 13.40 8.47
N LEU A 351 16.71 13.18 8.81
CA LEU A 351 17.49 12.11 8.19
C LEU A 351 17.09 10.79 8.83
N LEU A 352 17.05 9.76 8.02
CA LEU A 352 16.87 8.37 8.43
C LEU A 352 18.25 7.73 8.65
N ASP A 353 18.38 6.92 9.70
CA ASP A 353 19.62 6.23 10.08
C ASP A 353 19.94 5.02 9.17
#